data_5a1e5f7a3a500fdb71aed11896fafdac
#
_entry.id   5a1e5f7a3a500fdb71aed11896fafdac
#
_cell.length_a   1.000
_cell.length_b   1.000
_cell.length_c   1.000
_cell.angle_alpha   90.00
_cell.angle_beta   90.00
_cell.angle_gamma   90.00
#
_symmetry.space_group_name_H-M   'P 1'
#
loop_
_entity.id
_entity.type
_entity.pdbx_description
1 polymer ?
#
loop_
_entity_poly.entity_id
_entity_poly.type
_entity_poly.pdbx_seq_one_letter_code
_entity_poly.pdbx_strand_id
1 'polypeptide(L)'
;MIVKVFCKSDDFKYTTKKYVTMKTTKINKVLIALDYDPSARKVAEVGYQMAQSMGAEVFLVHVVENLVAYSLSYLNMGPLQLDTVVELKDASQQFLDRTKLHLGNESIQTEVKEGDFADCIIETANELDIDIIVMGSLSKRWLENIVLGSVSERVMKQTTIPMFIVPTKKRD
;
A
#
# COMPACT_ATOMS: atom_id res chain seq x y z
N MET A 1 2.46 -28.33 -1.36
CA MET A 1 1.14 -28.72 -1.91
C MET A 1 1.33 -29.08 -3.38
N ILE A 2 1.07 -30.34 -3.76
CA ILE A 2 1.27 -30.80 -5.16
C ILE A 2 -0.08 -30.63 -5.86
N VAL A 3 -0.19 -29.68 -6.78
CA VAL A 3 -1.37 -29.51 -7.61
C VAL A 3 -1.18 -30.33 -8.89
N LYS A 4 -2.02 -31.34 -9.09
CA LYS A 4 -2.07 -32.09 -10.36
C LYS A 4 -2.95 -31.30 -11.35
N VAL A 5 -2.33 -30.73 -12.36
CA VAL A 5 -3.07 -30.14 -13.49
C VAL A 5 -3.21 -31.25 -14.57
N PHE A 6 -4.46 -31.66 -14.84
CA PHE A 6 -4.79 -32.55 -15.97
C PHE A 6 -5.03 -31.69 -17.21
N CYS A 7 -4.17 -31.83 -18.20
CA CYS A 7 -4.46 -31.32 -19.53
C CYS A 7 -4.92 -32.51 -20.40
N LYS A 8 -6.16 -32.46 -20.90
CA LYS A 8 -6.71 -33.41 -21.86
C LYS A 8 -6.28 -32.96 -23.26
N SER A 9 -5.37 -33.64 -23.89
CA SER A 9 -5.19 -33.58 -25.34
C SER A 9 -5.15 -35.00 -25.87
N ASP A 10 -6.03 -35.29 -26.84
CA ASP A 10 -6.18 -36.55 -27.52
C ASP A 10 -5.03 -36.73 -28.53
N ASP A 11 -3.85 -37.14 -28.04
CA ASP A 11 -2.83 -37.78 -28.88
C ASP A 11 -1.86 -38.52 -27.97
N PHE A 12 -1.88 -39.83 -28.12
CA PHE A 12 -1.15 -40.81 -27.31
C PHE A 12 0.31 -40.86 -27.73
N LYS A 13 1.16 -40.02 -27.16
CA LYS A 13 2.61 -40.22 -27.09
C LYS A 13 3.13 -39.81 -25.73
N TYR A 14 3.88 -40.71 -25.10
CA TYR A 14 4.44 -40.61 -23.76
C TYR A 14 4.96 -39.22 -23.41
N THR A 15 4.18 -38.46 -22.66
CA THR A 15 4.59 -37.16 -22.16
C THR A 15 5.20 -37.35 -20.77
N THR A 16 6.48 -37.17 -20.66
CA THR A 16 7.18 -37.03 -19.39
C THR A 16 6.51 -35.93 -18.56
N LYS A 17 5.93 -36.30 -17.41
CA LYS A 17 5.33 -35.34 -16.46
C LYS A 17 6.37 -34.33 -16.01
N LYS A 18 6.33 -33.14 -16.57
CA LYS A 18 7.15 -32.03 -16.10
C LYS A 18 6.48 -31.50 -14.84
N TYR A 19 7.01 -31.87 -13.66
CA TYR A 19 6.57 -31.27 -12.42
C TYR A 19 7.08 -29.85 -12.37
N VAL A 20 6.18 -28.89 -12.46
CA VAL A 20 6.50 -27.49 -12.19
C VAL A 20 6.53 -27.33 -10.67
N THR A 21 7.72 -27.22 -10.12
CA THR A 21 7.89 -26.85 -8.71
C THR A 21 7.56 -25.36 -8.61
N MET A 22 6.39 -25.02 -8.12
CA MET A 22 6.11 -23.65 -7.74
C MET A 22 7.03 -23.27 -6.59
N LYS A 23 7.95 -22.33 -6.83
CA LYS A 23 8.65 -21.64 -5.73
C LYS A 23 7.56 -20.81 -5.02
N THR A 24 7.14 -21.26 -3.86
CA THR A 24 6.35 -20.41 -2.95
C THR A 24 7.28 -19.32 -2.45
N THR A 25 7.13 -18.12 -2.99
CA THR A 25 7.83 -16.94 -2.47
C THR A 25 7.17 -16.63 -1.13
N LYS A 26 7.94 -16.73 -0.05
CA LYS A 26 7.45 -16.35 1.28
C LYS A 26 7.29 -14.83 1.29
N ILE A 27 6.15 -14.35 1.74
CA ILE A 27 5.93 -12.92 1.99
C ILE A 27 6.53 -12.61 3.36
N ASN A 28 7.50 -11.71 3.40
CA ASN A 28 8.22 -11.34 4.62
C ASN A 28 7.95 -9.91 5.06
N LYS A 29 7.64 -9.00 4.11
CA LYS A 29 7.46 -7.58 4.38
C LYS A 29 6.22 -7.03 3.68
N VAL A 30 5.41 -6.30 4.42
CA VAL A 30 4.18 -5.67 3.94
C VAL A 30 4.22 -4.18 4.23
N LEU A 31 4.04 -3.35 3.19
CA LEU A 31 3.88 -1.90 3.31
C LEU A 31 2.39 -1.56 3.29
N ILE A 32 1.91 -0.83 4.28
CA ILE A 32 0.54 -0.32 4.34
C ILE A 32 0.58 1.19 4.17
N ALA A 33 0.09 1.68 3.03
CA ALA A 33 0.00 3.11 2.76
C ALA A 33 -1.34 3.67 3.28
N LEU A 34 -1.25 4.68 4.13
CA LEU A 34 -2.38 5.29 4.83
C LEU A 34 -2.49 6.77 4.47
N ASP A 35 -3.71 7.26 4.35
CA ASP A 35 -4.07 8.67 4.25
C ASP A 35 -4.87 9.13 5.48
N TYR A 36 -5.20 10.43 5.59
CA TYR A 36 -6.02 10.96 6.68
C TYR A 36 -7.53 10.70 6.52
N ASP A 37 -7.92 9.76 5.67
CA ASP A 37 -9.33 9.42 5.51
C ASP A 37 -9.85 8.57 6.69
N PRO A 38 -11.11 8.73 7.10
CA PRO A 38 -11.71 7.88 8.14
C PRO A 38 -11.63 6.37 7.87
N SER A 39 -11.43 5.97 6.62
CA SER A 39 -11.24 4.57 6.24
C SER A 39 -9.81 4.04 6.48
N ALA A 40 -8.85 4.91 6.77
CA ALA A 40 -7.45 4.52 7.03
C ALA A 40 -7.34 3.47 8.13
N ARG A 41 -8.14 3.60 9.19
CA ARG A 41 -8.21 2.62 10.26
C ARG A 41 -8.55 1.21 9.74
N LYS A 42 -9.56 1.09 8.88
CA LYS A 42 -9.95 -0.19 8.27
C LYS A 42 -8.82 -0.76 7.40
N VAL A 43 -8.14 0.11 6.63
CA VAL A 43 -7.01 -0.31 5.79
C VAL A 43 -5.87 -0.86 6.65
N ALA A 44 -5.54 -0.14 7.73
CA ALA A 44 -4.51 -0.56 8.67
C ALA A 44 -4.85 -1.90 9.34
N GLU A 45 -6.07 -2.04 9.88
CA GLU A 45 -6.51 -3.28 10.56
C GLU A 45 -6.49 -4.50 9.62
N VAL A 46 -7.07 -4.36 8.41
CA VAL A 46 -7.14 -5.47 7.43
C VAL A 46 -5.75 -5.82 6.91
N GLY A 47 -4.93 -4.81 6.56
CA GLY A 47 -3.57 -5.02 6.10
C GLY A 47 -2.69 -5.69 7.17
N TYR A 48 -2.82 -5.25 8.42
CA TYR A 48 -2.10 -5.83 9.54
C TYR A 48 -2.50 -7.29 9.80
N GLN A 49 -3.81 -7.60 9.83
CA GLN A 49 -4.29 -8.97 9.99
C GLN A 49 -3.78 -9.90 8.87
N MET A 50 -3.77 -9.41 7.63
CA MET A 50 -3.22 -10.14 6.50
C MET A 50 -1.72 -10.41 6.71
N ALA A 51 -0.93 -9.39 7.05
CA ALA A 51 0.50 -9.53 7.28
C ALA A 51 0.81 -10.49 8.44
N GLN A 52 0.06 -10.40 9.55
CA GLN A 52 0.18 -11.33 10.68
C GLN A 52 -0.08 -12.78 10.27
N SER A 53 -1.10 -13.03 9.44
CA SER A 53 -1.41 -14.40 8.96
C SER A 53 -0.29 -15.02 8.12
N MET A 54 0.56 -14.18 7.53
CA MET A 54 1.73 -14.58 6.74
C MET A 54 3.03 -14.62 7.56
N GLY A 55 3.01 -14.10 8.80
CA GLY A 55 4.20 -13.91 9.63
C GLY A 55 5.14 -12.85 9.06
N ALA A 56 4.59 -11.83 8.39
CA ALA A 56 5.35 -10.77 7.74
C ALA A 56 5.54 -9.55 8.66
N GLU A 57 6.66 -8.86 8.48
CA GLU A 57 6.93 -7.55 9.07
C GLU A 57 6.02 -6.48 8.44
N VAL A 58 5.64 -5.49 9.24
CA VAL A 58 4.72 -4.44 8.80
C VAL A 58 5.38 -3.08 8.85
N PHE A 59 5.24 -2.35 7.76
CA PHE A 59 5.65 -0.96 7.60
C PHE A 59 4.41 -0.12 7.32
N LEU A 60 4.25 1.01 8.01
CA LEU A 60 3.23 2.00 7.74
C LEU A 60 3.88 3.21 7.08
N VAL A 61 3.33 3.67 5.97
CA VAL A 61 3.76 4.90 5.31
C VAL A 61 2.60 5.87 5.18
N HIS A 62 2.89 7.15 5.46
CA HIS A 62 2.03 8.27 5.11
C HIS A 62 2.83 9.24 4.25
N VAL A 63 2.23 9.69 3.16
CA VAL A 63 2.88 10.65 2.24
C VAL A 63 2.17 11.99 2.40
N VAL A 64 2.95 13.04 2.61
CA VAL A 64 2.48 14.43 2.60
C VAL A 64 2.86 15.09 1.28
N GLU A 65 1.98 15.90 0.74
CA GLU A 65 2.28 16.64 -0.48
C GLU A 65 3.40 17.67 -0.22
N ASN A 66 4.24 17.90 -1.23
CA ASN A 66 5.28 18.94 -1.13
C ASN A 66 4.62 20.33 -1.18
N LEU A 67 4.24 20.84 -0.01
CA LEU A 67 3.53 22.10 0.15
C LEU A 67 4.35 23.32 -0.28
N VAL A 68 5.66 23.24 -0.19
CA VAL A 68 6.55 24.32 -0.64
C VAL A 68 6.48 24.45 -2.16
N ALA A 69 6.56 23.34 -2.89
CA ALA A 69 6.42 23.34 -4.35
C ALA A 69 5.01 23.76 -4.78
N TYR A 70 3.99 23.32 -4.05
CA TYR A 70 2.59 23.68 -4.31
C TYR A 70 2.32 25.18 -4.10
N SER A 71 2.81 25.78 -3.01
CA SER A 71 2.65 27.22 -2.73
C SER A 71 3.33 28.10 -3.77
N LEU A 72 4.48 27.68 -4.27
CA LEU A 72 5.21 28.41 -5.32
C LEU A 72 4.52 28.33 -6.69
N SER A 73 3.79 27.22 -6.96
CA SER A 73 3.21 26.97 -8.29
C SER A 73 1.81 27.54 -8.48
N TYR A 74 0.99 27.62 -7.43
CA TYR A 74 -0.45 27.85 -7.58
C TYR A 74 -1.04 29.07 -6.87
N LEU A 75 -0.39 29.63 -5.87
CA LEU A 75 -1.10 30.57 -5.01
C LEU A 75 -0.58 32.02 -5.06
N ASN A 76 0.51 32.37 -5.74
CA ASN A 76 1.14 33.70 -5.61
C ASN A 76 1.24 34.17 -4.13
N MET A 77 1.02 33.27 -3.20
CA MET A 77 1.20 33.46 -1.76
C MET A 77 2.66 33.24 -1.47
N GLY A 78 3.21 34.09 -0.63
CA GLY A 78 4.61 33.96 -0.20
C GLY A 78 4.92 32.55 0.33
N PRO A 79 6.18 32.17 0.45
CA PRO A 79 6.57 30.83 0.87
C PRO A 79 5.87 30.48 2.18
N LEU A 80 5.22 29.29 2.21
CA LEU A 80 4.72 28.72 3.46
C LEU A 80 5.86 28.75 4.48
N GLN A 81 5.54 29.22 5.68
CA GLN A 81 6.54 29.28 6.74
C GLN A 81 7.03 27.85 7.01
N LEU A 82 8.32 27.69 7.19
CA LEU A 82 8.98 26.41 7.45
C LEU A 82 8.32 25.68 8.64
N ASP A 83 7.83 26.43 9.62
CA ASP A 83 7.12 25.92 10.79
C ASP A 83 5.86 25.11 10.42
N THR A 84 5.09 25.54 9.42
CA THR A 84 3.88 24.82 8.98
C THR A 84 4.20 23.45 8.36
N VAL A 85 5.31 23.33 7.64
CA VAL A 85 5.74 22.05 7.06
C VAL A 85 6.19 21.08 8.15
N VAL A 86 6.90 21.58 9.16
CA VAL A 86 7.33 20.79 10.33
C VAL A 86 6.10 20.30 11.09
N GLU A 87 5.14 21.18 11.39
CA GLU A 87 3.90 20.82 12.09
C GLU A 87 3.09 19.73 11.34
N LEU A 88 3.04 19.78 10.00
CA LEU A 88 2.37 18.76 9.21
C LEU A 88 3.08 17.40 9.25
N LYS A 89 4.40 17.39 9.20
CA LYS A 89 5.18 16.16 9.35
C LYS A 89 5.01 15.56 10.74
N ASP A 90 5.05 16.38 11.76
CA ASP A 90 4.84 15.94 13.15
C ASP A 90 3.42 15.37 13.36
N ALA A 91 2.39 16.03 12.82
CA ALA A 91 1.02 15.52 12.85
C ALA A 91 0.89 14.18 12.12
N SER A 92 1.57 14.05 10.99
CA SER A 92 1.60 12.82 10.19
C SER A 92 2.30 11.67 10.94
N GLN A 93 3.41 11.96 11.59
CA GLN A 93 4.09 10.97 12.41
C GLN A 93 3.22 10.54 13.60
N GLN A 94 2.59 11.48 14.29
CA GLN A 94 1.65 11.17 15.36
C GLN A 94 0.46 10.32 14.89
N PHE A 95 -0.02 10.53 13.67
CA PHE A 95 -1.08 9.70 13.08
C PHE A 95 -0.60 8.25 12.91
N LEU A 96 0.58 8.03 12.36
CA LEU A 96 1.15 6.70 12.21
C LEU A 96 1.41 6.04 13.56
N ASP A 97 1.93 6.77 14.55
CA ASP A 97 2.21 6.27 15.89
C ASP A 97 0.92 5.86 16.62
N ARG A 98 -0.15 6.66 16.51
CA ARG A 98 -1.47 6.28 17.04
C ARG A 98 -2.03 5.04 16.35
N THR A 99 -1.82 4.91 15.05
CA THR A 99 -2.25 3.72 14.28
C THR A 99 -1.48 2.48 14.75
N LYS A 100 -0.17 2.59 14.92
CA LYS A 100 0.69 1.53 15.48
C LYS A 100 0.23 1.09 16.86
N LEU A 101 -0.03 2.05 17.77
CA LEU A 101 -0.57 1.77 19.11
C LEU A 101 -1.94 1.07 19.02
N HIS A 102 -2.82 1.52 18.12
CA HIS A 102 -4.12 0.91 17.91
C HIS A 102 -4.01 -0.55 17.44
N LEU A 103 -3.03 -0.87 16.61
CA LEU A 103 -2.76 -2.23 16.14
C LEU A 103 -2.10 -3.12 17.21
N GLY A 104 -1.67 -2.53 18.34
CA GLY A 104 -1.08 -3.25 19.47
C GLY A 104 0.27 -3.90 19.17
N ASN A 105 1.04 -3.35 18.24
CA ASN A 105 2.33 -3.90 17.88
C ASN A 105 3.38 -2.79 17.72
N GLU A 106 4.26 -2.69 18.70
CA GLU A 106 5.32 -1.69 18.73
C GLU A 106 6.48 -1.96 17.75
N SER A 107 6.57 -3.16 17.19
CA SER A 107 7.59 -3.50 16.20
C SER A 107 7.29 -2.96 14.80
N ILE A 108 6.07 -2.45 14.56
CA ILE A 108 5.69 -1.80 13.30
C ILE A 108 6.59 -0.59 13.07
N GLN A 109 7.22 -0.52 11.92
CA GLN A 109 7.99 0.64 11.50
C GLN A 109 7.07 1.66 10.82
N THR A 110 7.32 2.95 11.09
CA THR A 110 6.48 4.04 10.56
C THR A 110 7.35 5.04 9.83
N GLU A 111 6.90 5.53 8.68
CA GLU A 111 7.63 6.50 7.88
C GLU A 111 6.69 7.54 7.28
N VAL A 112 7.08 8.82 7.38
CA VAL A 112 6.43 9.94 6.71
C VAL A 112 7.31 10.39 5.57
N LYS A 113 6.80 10.30 4.34
CA LYS A 113 7.48 10.78 3.12
C LYS A 113 6.84 12.10 2.67
N GLU A 114 7.61 12.90 1.93
CA GLU A 114 7.15 14.15 1.31
C GLU A 114 7.38 14.08 -0.19
N GLY A 115 6.31 14.31 -0.98
CA GLY A 115 6.41 14.31 -2.42
C GLY A 115 5.13 13.87 -3.13
N ASP A 116 5.29 13.32 -4.34
CA ASP A 116 4.18 12.70 -5.05
C ASP A 116 3.77 11.39 -4.37
N PHE A 117 2.48 11.24 -4.15
CA PHE A 117 1.94 10.11 -3.37
C PHE A 117 2.32 8.73 -3.93
N ALA A 118 2.17 8.55 -5.25
CA ALA A 118 2.41 7.24 -5.86
C ALA A 118 3.91 6.93 -5.94
N ASP A 119 4.71 7.93 -6.32
CA ASP A 119 6.15 7.78 -6.46
C ASP A 119 6.79 7.47 -5.10
N CYS A 120 6.44 8.23 -4.04
CA CYS A 120 6.94 7.97 -2.69
C CYS A 120 6.58 6.58 -2.16
N ILE A 121 5.35 6.09 -2.42
CA ILE A 121 4.94 4.74 -2.01
C ILE A 121 5.78 3.68 -2.71
N ILE A 122 6.00 3.83 -4.03
CA ILE A 122 6.77 2.87 -4.84
C ILE A 122 8.25 2.90 -4.45
N GLU A 123 8.82 4.09 -4.26
CA GLU A 123 10.21 4.25 -3.81
C GLU A 123 10.41 3.60 -2.44
N THR A 124 9.55 3.91 -1.47
CA THR A 124 9.60 3.28 -0.13
C THR A 124 9.50 1.77 -0.22
N ALA A 125 8.59 1.25 -1.06
CA ALA A 125 8.43 -0.19 -1.22
C ALA A 125 9.67 -0.86 -1.82
N ASN A 126 10.35 -0.20 -2.75
CA ASN A 126 11.60 -0.70 -3.33
C ASN A 126 12.78 -0.58 -2.36
N GLU A 127 12.92 0.54 -1.64
CA GLU A 127 13.98 0.77 -0.65
C GLU A 127 13.95 -0.26 0.49
N LEU A 128 12.76 -0.68 0.89
CA LEU A 128 12.55 -1.62 1.99
C LEU A 128 12.45 -3.09 1.54
N ASP A 129 12.57 -3.39 0.24
CA ASP A 129 12.34 -4.72 -0.34
C ASP A 129 10.98 -5.30 0.08
N ILE A 130 9.91 -4.54 -0.14
CA ILE A 130 8.53 -4.92 0.21
C ILE A 130 8.00 -5.99 -0.75
N ASP A 131 7.37 -7.00 -0.19
CA ASP A 131 6.74 -8.09 -0.96
C ASP A 131 5.30 -7.80 -1.37
N ILE A 132 4.56 -7.00 -0.57
CA ILE A 132 3.17 -6.61 -0.85
C ILE A 132 2.93 -5.17 -0.41
N ILE A 133 2.29 -4.38 -1.27
CA ILE A 133 1.76 -3.06 -0.94
C ILE A 133 0.26 -3.17 -0.64
N VAL A 134 -0.17 -2.65 0.52
CA VAL A 134 -1.58 -2.57 0.93
C VAL A 134 -2.05 -1.13 0.85
N MET A 135 -3.18 -0.91 0.18
CA MET A 135 -3.79 0.41 0.02
C MET A 135 -5.31 0.35 0.15
N GLY A 136 -5.92 1.47 0.46
CA GLY A 136 -7.36 1.65 0.37
C GLY A 136 -7.84 1.84 -1.07
N SER A 137 -9.07 1.45 -1.36
CA SER A 137 -9.70 1.67 -2.66
C SER A 137 -10.34 3.06 -2.79
N LEU A 138 -9.97 4.04 -1.97
CA LEU A 138 -10.68 5.31 -1.88
C LEU A 138 -10.87 5.96 -3.26
N SER A 139 -12.14 6.09 -3.67
CA SER A 139 -12.55 6.91 -4.79
C SER A 139 -13.57 7.93 -4.31
N LYS A 140 -13.26 9.22 -4.43
CA LYS A 140 -14.21 10.31 -4.16
C LYS A 140 -15.35 10.41 -5.17
N ARG A 141 -15.30 9.60 -6.27
CA ARG A 141 -16.33 9.62 -7.32
C ARG A 141 -17.35 8.52 -7.07
N TRP A 142 -18.56 8.95 -6.73
CA TRP A 142 -19.78 8.19 -6.63
C TRP A 142 -20.27 7.73 -8.01
N LEU A 143 -19.79 6.63 -8.53
CA LEU A 143 -20.40 5.97 -9.68
C LEU A 143 -20.34 4.45 -9.48
N GLU A 144 -21.34 3.76 -9.96
CA GLU A 144 -21.77 2.39 -9.68
C GLU A 144 -20.74 1.25 -9.90
N ASN A 145 -19.53 1.58 -10.33
CA ASN A 145 -18.45 0.61 -10.50
C ASN A 145 -17.32 0.88 -9.51
N ILE A 146 -16.64 -0.16 -9.07
CA ILE A 146 -15.45 -0.07 -8.21
C ILE A 146 -14.40 0.78 -8.94
N VAL A 147 -14.36 2.07 -8.64
CA VAL A 147 -13.33 2.96 -9.18
C VAL A 147 -12.20 3.00 -8.18
N LEU A 148 -11.05 2.49 -8.57
CA LEU A 148 -9.82 2.61 -7.81
C LEU A 148 -9.45 4.11 -7.69
N GLY A 149 -9.02 4.56 -6.51
CA GLY A 149 -8.56 5.94 -6.30
C GLY A 149 -7.34 6.25 -7.18
N SER A 150 -7.18 7.53 -7.55
CA SER A 150 -6.14 7.96 -8.48
C SER A 150 -4.72 7.53 -8.06
N VAL A 151 -4.41 7.60 -6.77
CA VAL A 151 -3.10 7.17 -6.23
C VAL A 151 -2.94 5.66 -6.36
N SER A 152 -3.93 4.87 -5.91
CA SER A 152 -3.87 3.41 -5.99
C SER A 152 -3.82 2.91 -7.43
N GLU A 153 -4.51 3.60 -8.35
CA GLU A 153 -4.43 3.31 -9.80
C GLU A 153 -3.04 3.60 -10.37
N ARG A 154 -2.42 4.72 -9.97
CA ARG A 154 -1.06 5.04 -10.41
C ARG A 154 -0.04 4.04 -9.88
N VAL A 155 -0.09 3.74 -8.58
CA VAL A 155 0.78 2.71 -7.98
C VAL A 155 0.63 1.39 -8.72
N MET A 156 -0.61 0.94 -8.98
CA MET A 156 -0.87 -0.31 -9.71
C MET A 156 -0.28 -0.32 -11.13
N LYS A 157 -0.28 0.82 -11.82
CA LYS A 157 0.27 0.92 -13.18
C LYS A 157 1.80 0.95 -13.21
N GLN A 158 2.44 1.40 -12.15
CA GLN A 158 3.88 1.68 -12.13
C GLN A 158 4.69 0.64 -11.35
N THR A 159 4.07 -0.02 -10.36
CA THR A 159 4.76 -1.03 -9.55
C THR A 159 4.78 -2.41 -10.19
N THR A 160 5.82 -3.18 -9.90
CA THR A 160 5.88 -4.62 -10.15
C THR A 160 5.59 -5.44 -8.88
N ILE A 161 5.44 -4.77 -7.73
CA ILE A 161 5.16 -5.40 -6.45
C ILE A 161 3.67 -5.73 -6.37
N PRO A 162 3.28 -6.94 -5.94
CA PRO A 162 1.89 -7.31 -5.71
C PRO A 162 1.16 -6.30 -4.79
N MET A 163 -0.09 -6.01 -5.12
CA MET A 163 -0.92 -5.09 -4.33
C MET A 163 -2.12 -5.79 -3.71
N PHE A 164 -2.45 -5.40 -2.50
CA PHE A 164 -3.69 -5.77 -1.82
C PHE A 164 -4.55 -4.53 -1.59
N ILE A 165 -5.71 -4.47 -2.25
CA ILE A 165 -6.61 -3.33 -2.17
C ILE A 165 -7.75 -3.61 -1.18
N VAL A 166 -7.84 -2.79 -0.14
CA VAL A 166 -8.89 -2.85 0.86
C VAL A 166 -10.08 -1.99 0.43
N PRO A 167 -11.27 -2.55 0.21
CA PRO A 167 -12.45 -1.76 -0.11
C PRO A 167 -12.81 -0.83 1.05
N THR A 168 -12.87 0.47 0.77
CA THR A 168 -13.16 1.52 1.78
C THR A 168 -14.62 1.98 1.77
N LYS A 169 -15.42 1.57 0.77
CA LYS A 169 -16.85 1.83 0.74
C LYS A 169 -17.54 1.20 1.97
N LYS A 170 -18.44 1.95 2.62
CA LYS A 170 -19.31 1.37 3.65
C LYS A 170 -20.24 0.36 2.97
N ARG A 171 -20.39 -0.82 3.59
CA ARG A 171 -21.48 -1.75 3.23
C ARG A 171 -22.75 -1.16 3.87
N ASP A 172 -23.72 -0.85 3.03
CA ASP A 172 -25.09 -0.52 3.49
C ASP A 172 -25.74 -1.76 4.11
#